data_115f1ecbac7b6d11962a9524327fd1a4
#
_entry.id   115f1ecbac7b6d11962a9524327fd1a4
#
_cell.length_a   1.000
_cell.length_b   1.000
_cell.length_c   1.000
_cell.angle_alpha   90.00
_cell.angle_beta   90.00
_cell.angle_gamma   90.00
#
_symmetry.space_group_name_H-M   'P 1'
#
loop_
_entity.id
_entity.type
_entity.pdbx_description
1 polymer ?
#
loop_
_entity_poly.entity_id
_entity_poly.type
_entity_poly.pdbx_seq_one_letter_code
_entity_poly.pdbx_strand_id
1 'polypeptide(L)'
;MSRLNEAKTALEQYEQTKPGAYQSQYKPKIDNVLGKLEDMGEFDYDPDADTAYKQYKNQYTRQAQKDNENAQASAAALTGGYANSYGTQAGQTAYASTMDRLDSVLDGLYNQSLGEYNAKKNGLQSQLSSLQQAENSAYNTYQQNLSNWYDGLEYRQNEYNSAYNADQQKKANGIQTATGIGQMIATAAPWIIKAIMMLL
;
A
#
# COMPACT_ATOMS: atom_id res chain seq x y z
N MET A 1 16.05 15.31 -49.28
CA MET A 1 15.04 16.15 -48.54
C MET A 1 15.70 17.43 -48.07
N SER A 2 14.97 18.53 -47.88
CA SER A 2 15.58 19.73 -47.31
C SER A 2 15.77 19.54 -45.80
N ARG A 3 16.83 20.16 -45.21
CA ARG A 3 17.09 20.17 -43.78
C ARG A 3 15.86 20.61 -42.97
N LEU A 4 15.05 21.55 -43.52
CA LEU A 4 13.81 21.98 -42.89
C LEU A 4 12.80 20.86 -42.82
N ASN A 5 12.58 20.08 -43.90
CA ASN A 5 11.67 18.98 -43.93
C ASN A 5 12.10 17.84 -42.98
N GLU A 6 13.39 17.56 -42.90
CA GLU A 6 13.92 16.55 -41.96
C GLU A 6 13.69 16.97 -40.50
N ALA A 7 14.01 18.23 -40.15
CA ALA A 7 13.76 18.75 -38.80
C ALA A 7 12.25 18.77 -38.44
N LYS A 8 11.38 19.11 -39.38
CA LYS A 8 9.94 19.07 -39.22
C LYS A 8 9.44 17.64 -38.92
N THR A 9 9.84 16.69 -39.77
CA THR A 9 9.45 15.27 -39.59
C THR A 9 9.97 14.72 -38.25
N ALA A 10 11.21 15.06 -37.85
CA ALA A 10 11.75 14.63 -36.57
C ALA A 10 11.00 15.21 -35.38
N LEU A 11 10.53 16.47 -35.45
CA LEU A 11 9.69 17.09 -34.42
C LEU A 11 8.33 16.39 -34.35
N GLU A 12 7.63 16.23 -35.47
CA GLU A 12 6.32 15.58 -35.52
C GLU A 12 6.36 14.13 -35.01
N GLN A 13 7.41 13.37 -35.34
CA GLN A 13 7.61 12.02 -34.81
C GLN A 13 7.87 12.03 -33.31
N TYR A 14 8.66 12.98 -32.82
CA TYR A 14 8.96 13.08 -31.40
C TYR A 14 7.73 13.45 -30.55
N GLU A 15 6.88 14.35 -31.06
CA GLU A 15 5.59 14.71 -30.40
C GLU A 15 4.71 13.48 -30.17
N GLN A 16 4.73 12.49 -31.07
CA GLN A 16 3.96 11.24 -30.93
C GLN A 16 4.50 10.30 -29.84
N THR A 17 5.73 10.53 -29.38
CA THR A 17 6.33 9.74 -28.29
C THR A 17 6.00 10.24 -26.88
N LYS A 18 5.07 11.19 -26.75
CA LYS A 18 4.66 11.73 -25.45
C LYS A 18 4.22 10.62 -24.51
N PRO A 19 4.80 10.53 -23.30
CA PRO A 19 4.32 9.59 -22.29
C PRO A 19 2.83 9.79 -22.04
N GLY A 20 2.07 8.70 -22.02
CA GLY A 20 0.66 8.71 -21.64
C GLY A 20 0.45 9.17 -20.19
N ALA A 21 -0.80 9.37 -19.79
CA ALA A 21 -1.09 9.69 -18.39
C ALA A 21 -0.62 8.58 -17.46
N TYR A 22 -0.10 8.96 -16.28
CA TYR A 22 0.31 7.99 -15.28
C TYR A 22 -0.85 7.09 -14.87
N GLN A 23 -0.61 5.80 -14.88
CA GLN A 23 -1.55 4.79 -14.38
C GLN A 23 -0.84 3.95 -13.31
N SER A 24 -1.34 4.06 -12.08
CA SER A 24 -0.80 3.31 -10.97
C SER A 24 -1.10 1.81 -11.09
N GLN A 25 -0.06 0.99 -11.11
CA GLN A 25 -0.17 -0.46 -10.96
C GLN A 25 -0.27 -0.93 -9.51
N TYR A 26 0.01 -0.03 -8.55
CA TYR A 26 0.03 -0.32 -7.12
C TYR A 26 -1.27 0.09 -6.43
N LYS A 27 -2.02 1.06 -6.96
CA LYS A 27 -3.25 1.54 -6.35
C LYS A 27 -4.24 0.41 -6.00
N PRO A 28 -4.56 -0.55 -6.87
CA PRO A 28 -5.48 -1.63 -6.51
C PRO A 28 -4.95 -2.53 -5.38
N LYS A 29 -3.62 -2.68 -5.28
CA LYS A 29 -2.98 -3.46 -4.20
C LYS A 29 -3.02 -2.70 -2.88
N ILE A 30 -2.80 -1.39 -2.90
CA ILE A 30 -2.91 -0.48 -1.75
C ILE A 30 -4.34 -0.52 -1.23
N ASP A 31 -5.34 -0.32 -2.09
CA ASP A 31 -6.76 -0.35 -1.74
C ASP A 31 -7.15 -1.72 -1.10
N ASN A 32 -6.62 -2.83 -1.62
CA ASN A 32 -6.85 -4.16 -1.05
C ASN A 32 -6.24 -4.32 0.36
N VAL A 33 -5.04 -3.79 0.60
CA VAL A 33 -4.41 -3.86 1.93
C VAL A 33 -5.13 -2.96 2.92
N LEU A 34 -5.57 -1.78 2.49
CA LEU A 34 -6.39 -0.87 3.30
C LEU A 34 -7.71 -1.55 3.70
N GLY A 35 -8.42 -2.17 2.76
CA GLY A 35 -9.64 -2.93 3.05
C GLY A 35 -9.39 -4.04 4.08
N LYS A 36 -8.30 -4.79 3.97
CA LYS A 36 -7.95 -5.81 4.96
C LYS A 36 -7.65 -5.23 6.35
N LEU A 37 -7.04 -4.04 6.43
CA LEU A 37 -6.81 -3.35 7.70
C LEU A 37 -8.12 -2.86 8.32
N GLU A 38 -9.04 -2.35 7.51
CA GLU A 38 -10.38 -1.94 7.93
C GLU A 38 -11.21 -3.14 8.40
N ASP A 39 -11.19 -4.25 7.66
CA ASP A 39 -11.91 -5.50 8.00
C ASP A 39 -11.39 -6.16 9.29
N MET A 40 -10.14 -5.88 9.69
CA MET A 40 -9.62 -6.42 10.96
C MET A 40 -10.34 -5.85 12.18
N GLY A 41 -10.85 -4.63 12.10
CA GLY A 41 -11.49 -3.94 13.22
C GLY A 41 -10.57 -3.78 14.44
N GLU A 42 -11.20 -3.64 15.61
CA GLU A 42 -10.52 -3.66 16.89
C GLU A 42 -10.30 -5.11 17.35
N PHE A 43 -9.27 -5.35 18.16
CA PHE A 43 -9.05 -6.66 18.76
C PHE A 43 -10.16 -6.96 19.78
N ASP A 44 -10.83 -8.07 19.58
CA ASP A 44 -11.82 -8.63 20.50
C ASP A 44 -11.56 -10.14 20.66
N TYR A 45 -11.48 -10.60 21.90
CA TYR A 45 -11.27 -12.01 22.20
C TYR A 45 -12.49 -12.55 22.95
N ASP A 46 -13.22 -13.44 22.28
CA ASP A 46 -14.33 -14.17 22.86
C ASP A 46 -13.90 -15.59 23.26
N PRO A 47 -13.69 -15.86 24.58
CA PRO A 47 -13.35 -17.20 25.06
C PRO A 47 -14.40 -18.25 24.69
N ASP A 48 -15.68 -17.88 24.66
CA ASP A 48 -16.75 -18.82 24.35
C ASP A 48 -16.84 -19.15 22.84
N ALA A 49 -16.19 -18.37 21.98
CA ALA A 49 -15.96 -18.73 20.58
C ALA A 49 -14.70 -19.59 20.38
N ASP A 50 -13.71 -19.49 21.29
CA ASP A 50 -12.42 -20.19 21.19
C ASP A 50 -12.55 -21.70 21.48
N THR A 51 -12.23 -22.52 20.48
CA THR A 51 -12.27 -24.00 20.58
C THR A 51 -11.26 -24.54 21.59
N ALA A 52 -10.06 -23.93 21.67
CA ALA A 52 -9.03 -24.35 22.63
C ALA A 52 -9.48 -24.07 24.06
N TYR A 53 -10.01 -22.88 24.31
CA TYR A 53 -10.57 -22.55 25.63
C TYR A 53 -11.70 -23.50 26.05
N LYS A 54 -12.63 -23.81 25.15
CA LYS A 54 -13.71 -24.79 25.42
C LYS A 54 -13.17 -26.18 25.80
N GLN A 55 -12.12 -26.63 25.15
CA GLN A 55 -11.48 -27.91 25.47
C GLN A 55 -10.83 -27.88 26.85
N TYR A 56 -10.07 -26.81 27.17
CA TYR A 56 -9.48 -26.64 28.48
C TYR A 56 -10.55 -26.52 29.58
N LYS A 57 -11.58 -25.71 29.39
CA LYS A 57 -12.71 -25.55 30.31
C LYS A 57 -13.36 -26.92 30.64
N ASN A 58 -13.62 -27.74 29.64
CA ASN A 58 -14.14 -29.09 29.84
C ASN A 58 -13.18 -30.01 30.61
N GLN A 59 -11.89 -29.92 30.32
CA GLN A 59 -10.86 -30.73 30.99
C GLN A 59 -10.72 -30.30 32.45
N TYR A 60 -10.56 -29.02 32.73
CA TYR A 60 -10.39 -28.49 34.08
C TYR A 60 -11.64 -28.68 34.93
N THR A 61 -12.85 -28.52 34.38
CA THR A 61 -14.09 -28.80 35.11
C THR A 61 -14.16 -30.25 35.56
N ARG A 62 -13.82 -31.22 34.68
CA ARG A 62 -13.79 -32.64 35.07
C ARG A 62 -12.70 -32.94 36.12
N GLN A 63 -11.55 -32.30 35.99
CA GLN A 63 -10.47 -32.44 36.96
C GLN A 63 -10.86 -31.84 38.32
N ALA A 64 -11.42 -30.65 38.34
CA ALA A 64 -11.90 -29.97 39.55
C ALA A 64 -12.96 -30.80 40.30
N GLN A 65 -13.88 -31.48 39.59
CA GLN A 65 -14.84 -32.40 40.16
C GLN A 65 -14.14 -33.57 40.86
N LYS A 66 -13.17 -34.20 40.20
CA LYS A 66 -12.37 -35.28 40.80
C LYS A 66 -11.56 -34.82 42.00
N ASP A 67 -10.96 -33.63 41.94
CA ASP A 67 -10.15 -33.07 43.03
C ASP A 67 -11.08 -32.77 44.25
N ASN A 68 -12.29 -32.27 44.02
CA ASN A 68 -13.31 -32.08 45.03
C ASN A 68 -13.68 -33.42 45.71
N GLU A 69 -14.03 -34.43 44.94
CA GLU A 69 -14.38 -35.78 45.44
C GLU A 69 -13.22 -36.41 46.23
N ASN A 70 -11.99 -36.35 45.72
CA ASN A 70 -10.81 -36.86 46.40
C ASN A 70 -10.49 -36.16 47.72
N ALA A 71 -10.63 -34.81 47.75
CA ALA A 71 -10.42 -34.04 48.97
C ALA A 71 -11.49 -34.35 50.02
N GLN A 72 -12.74 -34.48 49.64
CA GLN A 72 -13.81 -34.90 50.54
C GLN A 72 -13.59 -36.34 51.08
N ALA A 73 -13.22 -37.28 50.20
CA ALA A 73 -12.90 -38.65 50.62
C ALA A 73 -11.75 -38.73 51.60
N SER A 74 -10.68 -37.96 51.30
CA SER A 74 -9.50 -37.88 52.20
C SER A 74 -9.84 -37.31 53.56
N ALA A 75 -10.66 -36.25 53.61
CA ALA A 75 -11.14 -35.66 54.85
C ALA A 75 -12.04 -36.60 55.63
N ALA A 76 -12.93 -37.33 55.01
CA ALA A 76 -13.79 -38.31 55.61
C ALA A 76 -12.99 -39.48 56.21
N ALA A 77 -11.93 -39.95 55.54
CA ALA A 77 -11.04 -41.02 56.05
C ALA A 77 -10.35 -40.58 57.36
N LEU A 78 -9.97 -39.32 57.49
CA LEU A 78 -9.36 -38.76 58.71
C LEU A 78 -10.35 -38.62 59.90
N THR A 79 -11.62 -38.53 59.62
CA THR A 79 -12.71 -38.27 60.62
C THR A 79 -13.59 -39.51 60.89
N GLY A 80 -13.09 -40.71 60.58
CA GLY A 80 -13.83 -41.94 60.86
C GLY A 80 -14.87 -42.33 59.76
N GLY A 81 -14.77 -41.81 58.56
CA GLY A 81 -15.59 -42.21 57.42
C GLY A 81 -16.90 -41.46 57.24
N TYR A 82 -17.15 -40.45 58.03
CA TYR A 82 -18.36 -39.66 57.97
C TYR A 82 -18.16 -38.33 57.17
N ALA A 83 -19.14 -38.02 56.35
CA ALA A 83 -19.22 -36.70 55.71
C ALA A 83 -19.36 -35.59 56.75
N ASN A 84 -18.54 -34.54 56.65
CA ASN A 84 -18.57 -33.42 57.57
C ASN A 84 -18.28 -32.10 56.83
N SER A 85 -18.50 -30.97 57.55
CA SER A 85 -18.30 -29.62 56.98
C SER A 85 -16.87 -29.36 56.58
N TYR A 86 -15.89 -29.95 57.27
CA TYR A 86 -14.49 -29.85 56.92
C TYR A 86 -14.18 -30.51 55.59
N GLY A 87 -14.75 -31.71 55.31
CA GLY A 87 -14.60 -32.38 54.01
C GLY A 87 -15.22 -31.58 52.86
N THR A 88 -16.43 -31.03 53.10
CA THR A 88 -17.07 -30.16 52.13
C THR A 88 -16.22 -28.92 51.81
N GLN A 89 -15.67 -28.27 52.79
CA GLN A 89 -14.81 -27.10 52.58
C GLN A 89 -13.50 -27.47 51.86
N ALA A 90 -12.85 -28.57 52.24
CA ALA A 90 -11.65 -29.07 51.58
C ALA A 90 -11.93 -29.36 50.09
N GLY A 91 -13.07 -30.02 49.77
CA GLY A 91 -13.49 -30.28 48.41
C GLY A 91 -13.71 -29.00 47.60
N GLN A 92 -14.41 -28.01 48.16
CA GLN A 92 -14.62 -26.71 47.51
C GLN A 92 -13.32 -25.96 47.24
N THR A 93 -12.39 -26.00 48.19
CA THR A 93 -11.07 -25.39 48.03
C THR A 93 -10.26 -26.07 46.89
N ALA A 94 -10.28 -27.42 46.85
CA ALA A 94 -9.63 -28.17 45.78
C ALA A 94 -10.25 -27.87 44.40
N TYR A 95 -11.58 -27.81 44.32
CA TYR A 95 -12.28 -27.41 43.10
C TYR A 95 -11.87 -26.00 42.64
N ALA A 96 -11.95 -25.01 43.52
CA ALA A 96 -11.58 -23.63 43.22
C ALA A 96 -10.13 -23.53 42.75
N SER A 97 -9.15 -24.16 43.44
CA SER A 97 -7.75 -24.18 43.07
C SER A 97 -7.51 -24.77 41.67
N THR A 98 -8.29 -25.75 41.26
CA THR A 98 -8.19 -26.31 39.90
C THR A 98 -8.81 -25.38 38.87
N MET A 99 -9.90 -24.71 39.19
CA MET A 99 -10.52 -23.72 38.30
C MET A 99 -9.64 -22.45 38.13
N ASP A 100 -8.93 -22.00 39.18
CA ASP A 100 -7.95 -20.88 39.12
C ASP A 100 -6.85 -21.13 38.07
N ARG A 101 -6.52 -22.40 37.82
CA ARG A 101 -5.56 -22.76 36.75
C ARG A 101 -6.15 -22.55 35.35
N LEU A 102 -7.47 -22.68 35.19
CA LEU A 102 -8.14 -22.37 33.95
C LEU A 102 -8.03 -20.87 33.60
N ASP A 103 -8.11 -20.01 34.60
CA ASP A 103 -7.92 -18.55 34.39
C ASP A 103 -6.54 -18.23 33.85
N SER A 104 -5.50 -18.91 34.34
CA SER A 104 -4.13 -18.78 33.79
C SER A 104 -4.03 -19.25 32.34
N VAL A 105 -4.79 -20.27 31.95
CA VAL A 105 -4.88 -20.73 30.56
C VAL A 105 -5.60 -19.70 29.70
N LEU A 106 -6.67 -19.10 30.21
CA LEU A 106 -7.40 -18.03 29.53
C LEU A 106 -6.49 -16.83 29.22
N ASP A 107 -5.70 -16.38 30.19
CA ASP A 107 -4.71 -15.32 30.00
C ASP A 107 -3.69 -15.68 28.92
N GLY A 108 -3.25 -16.94 28.90
CA GLY A 108 -2.33 -17.43 27.87
C GLY A 108 -2.92 -17.38 26.47
N LEU A 109 -4.16 -17.84 26.30
CA LEU A 109 -4.89 -17.84 25.02
C LEU A 109 -5.19 -16.41 24.55
N TYR A 110 -5.60 -15.54 25.48
CA TYR A 110 -5.81 -14.11 25.19
C TYR A 110 -4.53 -13.46 24.65
N ASN A 111 -3.41 -13.65 25.34
CA ASN A 111 -2.13 -13.08 24.93
C ASN A 111 -1.64 -13.64 23.59
N GLN A 112 -1.85 -14.92 23.35
CA GLN A 112 -1.53 -15.55 22.06
C GLN A 112 -2.37 -14.92 20.93
N SER A 113 -3.68 -14.83 21.12
CA SER A 113 -4.60 -14.25 20.14
C SER A 113 -4.29 -12.78 19.86
N LEU A 114 -3.99 -12.00 20.90
CA LEU A 114 -3.53 -10.62 20.78
C LEU A 114 -2.22 -10.52 19.99
N GLY A 115 -1.28 -11.44 20.26
CA GLY A 115 -0.01 -11.52 19.54
C GLY A 115 -0.20 -11.79 18.04
N GLU A 116 -1.09 -12.74 17.70
CA GLU A 116 -1.44 -13.07 16.31
C GLU A 116 -2.12 -11.90 15.59
N TYR A 117 -3.06 -11.22 16.27
CA TYR A 117 -3.70 -10.02 15.75
C TYR A 117 -2.67 -8.93 15.45
N ASN A 118 -1.79 -8.63 16.41
CA ASN A 118 -0.77 -7.61 16.26
C ASN A 118 0.23 -7.96 15.14
N ALA A 119 0.66 -9.22 15.04
CA ALA A 119 1.54 -9.69 13.98
C ALA A 119 0.91 -9.50 12.58
N LYS A 120 -0.38 -9.85 12.43
CA LYS A 120 -1.13 -9.67 11.20
C LYS A 120 -1.27 -8.19 10.84
N LYS A 121 -1.63 -7.35 11.81
CA LYS A 121 -1.77 -5.90 11.64
C LYS A 121 -0.45 -5.26 11.20
N ASN A 122 0.64 -5.57 11.89
CA ASN A 122 1.98 -5.07 11.56
C ASN A 122 2.44 -5.55 10.18
N GLY A 123 2.14 -6.79 9.82
CA GLY A 123 2.42 -7.33 8.49
C GLY A 123 1.70 -6.57 7.38
N LEU A 124 0.42 -6.27 7.56
CA LEU A 124 -0.36 -5.46 6.62
C LEU A 124 0.15 -4.02 6.52
N GLN A 125 0.50 -3.40 7.65
CA GLN A 125 1.09 -2.04 7.68
C GLN A 125 2.43 -1.99 6.95
N SER A 126 3.30 -2.98 7.14
CA SER A 126 4.58 -3.09 6.44
C SER A 126 4.37 -3.28 4.93
N GLN A 127 3.40 -4.10 4.54
CA GLN A 127 3.03 -4.30 3.14
C GLN A 127 2.50 -3.00 2.52
N LEU A 128 1.65 -2.26 3.22
CA LEU A 128 1.13 -0.96 2.78
C LEU A 128 2.27 0.03 2.55
N SER A 129 3.19 0.16 3.52
CA SER A 129 4.35 1.04 3.40
C SER A 129 5.22 0.70 2.18
N SER A 130 5.49 -0.59 1.94
CA SER A 130 6.26 -1.04 0.79
C SER A 130 5.57 -0.73 -0.55
N LEU A 131 4.24 -0.90 -0.61
CA LEU A 131 3.45 -0.57 -1.79
C LEU A 131 3.41 0.94 -2.06
N GLN A 132 3.29 1.77 -1.01
CA GLN A 132 3.35 3.22 -1.13
C GLN A 132 4.72 3.71 -1.61
N GLN A 133 5.81 3.12 -1.11
CA GLN A 133 7.15 3.40 -1.61
C GLN A 133 7.31 3.04 -3.10
N ALA A 134 6.80 1.87 -3.50
CA ALA A 134 6.85 1.44 -4.90
C ALA A 134 6.01 2.36 -5.81
N GLU A 135 4.85 2.81 -5.36
CA GLU A 135 4.00 3.78 -6.05
C GLU A 135 4.73 5.11 -6.24
N ASN A 136 5.32 5.65 -5.16
CA ASN A 136 6.07 6.90 -5.22
C ASN A 136 7.26 6.80 -6.17
N SER A 137 7.99 5.68 -6.16
CA SER A 137 9.11 5.45 -7.08
C SER A 137 8.65 5.38 -8.54
N ALA A 138 7.54 4.70 -8.81
CA ALA A 138 6.96 4.59 -10.15
C ALA A 138 6.48 5.96 -10.66
N TYR A 139 5.82 6.72 -9.80
CA TYR A 139 5.38 8.08 -10.13
C TYR A 139 6.56 9.02 -10.40
N ASN A 140 7.61 8.97 -9.57
CA ASN A 140 8.83 9.77 -9.79
C ASN A 140 9.52 9.40 -11.12
N THR A 141 9.58 8.11 -11.45
CA THR A 141 10.11 7.65 -12.75
C THR A 141 9.28 8.20 -13.92
N TYR A 142 7.95 8.18 -13.77
CA TYR A 142 7.06 8.78 -14.77
C TYR A 142 7.32 10.28 -14.93
N GLN A 143 7.46 11.03 -13.83
CA GLN A 143 7.77 12.46 -13.86
C GLN A 143 9.11 12.75 -14.54
N GLN A 144 10.15 11.95 -14.25
CA GLN A 144 11.43 12.06 -14.92
C GLN A 144 11.33 11.80 -16.43
N ASN A 145 10.60 10.77 -16.83
CA ASN A 145 10.38 10.46 -18.25
C ASN A 145 9.63 11.58 -18.96
N LEU A 146 8.65 12.18 -18.28
CA LEU A 146 7.89 13.30 -18.80
C LEU A 146 8.78 14.55 -18.94
N SER A 147 9.62 14.84 -17.94
CA SER A 147 10.58 15.94 -18.01
C SER A 147 11.57 15.75 -19.16
N ASN A 148 12.18 14.58 -19.27
CA ASN A 148 13.08 14.24 -20.34
C ASN A 148 12.42 14.37 -21.73
N TRP A 149 11.12 14.04 -21.82
CA TRP A 149 10.38 14.22 -23.04
C TRP A 149 10.20 15.70 -23.39
N TYR A 150 9.92 16.57 -22.40
CA TYR A 150 9.81 18.02 -22.64
C TYR A 150 11.16 18.63 -23.05
N ASP A 151 12.25 18.22 -22.42
CA ASP A 151 13.62 18.66 -22.81
C ASP A 151 13.95 18.25 -24.24
N GLY A 152 13.61 17.02 -24.62
CA GLY A 152 13.76 16.54 -25.97
C GLY A 152 12.88 17.27 -26.99
N LEU A 153 11.65 17.61 -26.60
CA LEU A 153 10.74 18.39 -27.43
C LEU A 153 11.30 19.81 -27.71
N GLU A 154 11.79 20.49 -26.65
CA GLU A 154 12.43 21.80 -26.78
C GLU A 154 13.63 21.75 -27.71
N TYR A 155 14.50 20.71 -27.57
CA TYR A 155 15.61 20.51 -28.48
C TYR A 155 15.15 20.39 -29.93
N ARG A 156 14.14 19.57 -30.22
CA ARG A 156 13.60 19.40 -31.58
C ARG A 156 12.95 20.67 -32.15
N GLN A 157 12.27 21.42 -31.31
CA GLN A 157 11.71 22.73 -31.69
C GLN A 157 12.81 23.73 -32.05
N ASN A 158 13.89 23.75 -31.27
CA ASN A 158 15.08 24.63 -31.57
C ASN A 158 15.77 24.23 -32.89
N GLU A 159 15.90 22.92 -33.14
CA GLU A 159 16.43 22.42 -34.43
C GLU A 159 15.55 22.85 -35.62
N TYR A 160 14.24 22.69 -35.48
CA TYR A 160 13.27 23.12 -36.49
C TYR A 160 13.34 24.62 -36.72
N ASN A 161 13.31 25.44 -35.67
CA ASN A 161 13.41 26.90 -35.77
C ASN A 161 14.70 27.36 -36.44
N SER A 162 15.83 26.71 -36.12
CA SER A 162 17.12 26.96 -36.75
C SER A 162 17.10 26.63 -38.23
N ALA A 163 16.55 25.47 -38.60
CA ALA A 163 16.42 25.05 -40.00
C ALA A 163 15.48 25.97 -40.80
N TYR A 164 14.36 26.39 -40.16
CA TYR A 164 13.43 27.33 -40.75
C TYR A 164 14.05 28.69 -41.03
N ASN A 165 14.76 29.27 -40.06
CA ASN A 165 15.43 30.55 -40.20
C ASN A 165 16.54 30.50 -41.31
N ALA A 166 17.29 29.41 -41.36
CA ALA A 166 18.29 29.20 -42.42
C ALA A 166 17.63 29.07 -43.83
N ASP A 167 16.48 28.45 -43.96
CA ASP A 167 15.73 28.35 -45.20
C ASP A 167 15.19 29.74 -45.64
N GLN A 168 14.65 30.53 -44.69
CA GLN A 168 14.20 31.89 -44.95
C GLN A 168 15.36 32.81 -45.41
N GLN A 169 16.53 32.72 -44.74
CA GLN A 169 17.68 33.49 -45.16
C GLN A 169 18.16 33.11 -46.56
N LYS A 170 18.16 31.82 -46.93
CA LYS A 170 18.49 31.38 -48.27
C LYS A 170 17.50 31.93 -49.32
N LYS A 171 16.22 31.95 -49.00
CA LYS A 171 15.18 32.51 -49.90
C LYS A 171 15.35 34.03 -50.03
N ALA A 172 15.60 34.75 -48.92
CA ALA A 172 15.84 36.18 -48.94
C ALA A 172 17.09 36.57 -49.77
N ASN A 173 18.19 35.84 -49.59
CA ASN A 173 19.42 36.05 -50.37
C ASN A 173 19.25 35.67 -51.82
N GLY A 174 18.43 34.62 -52.14
CA GLY A 174 18.08 34.25 -53.53
C GLY A 174 17.23 35.34 -54.22
N ILE A 175 16.33 35.98 -53.48
CA ILE A 175 15.51 37.11 -53.99
C ILE A 175 16.38 38.36 -54.20
N GLN A 176 17.31 38.66 -53.28
CA GLN A 176 18.25 39.79 -53.43
C GLN A 176 19.18 39.65 -54.65
N THR A 177 19.52 38.41 -55.02
CA THR A 177 20.33 38.13 -56.25
C THR A 177 19.48 38.21 -57.51
N ALA A 178 18.15 38.01 -57.41
CA ALA A 178 17.24 38.04 -58.57
C ALA A 178 16.57 39.41 -58.83
N THR A 179 16.40 40.23 -57.78
CA THR A 179 15.78 41.56 -57.88
C THR A 179 16.48 42.53 -56.93
N GLY A 180 17.20 43.45 -57.47
CA GLY A 180 17.93 44.49 -56.73
C GLY A 180 17.01 45.57 -56.08
N ILE A 181 15.89 45.20 -55.51
CA ILE A 181 15.04 46.13 -54.75
C ILE A 181 14.20 45.38 -53.68
N GLY A 182 14.34 45.80 -52.42
CA GLY A 182 13.22 45.96 -51.57
C GLY A 182 12.91 45.09 -50.40
N GLN A 183 12.72 45.69 -49.41
CA GLN A 183 12.11 45.69 -48.07
C GLN A 183 11.50 44.39 -47.55
N MET A 184 12.03 43.97 -46.39
CA MET A 184 11.50 42.92 -45.54
C MET A 184 10.22 43.31 -44.80
N ILE A 185 9.23 42.43 -44.78
CA ILE A 185 8.24 42.36 -43.69
C ILE A 185 8.36 41.01 -43.07
N ALA A 186 8.84 40.94 -41.82
CA ALA A 186 8.88 39.75 -41.00
C ALA A 186 7.47 39.47 -40.43
N THR A 187 6.81 38.45 -40.93
CA THR A 187 5.62 37.92 -40.30
C THR A 187 5.96 36.67 -39.52
N ALA A 188 5.82 36.71 -38.20
CA ALA A 188 5.94 35.55 -37.33
C ALA A 188 4.89 34.51 -37.72
N ALA A 189 5.29 33.28 -37.83
CA ALA A 189 4.40 32.19 -38.27
C ALA A 189 3.27 31.94 -37.22
N PRO A 190 2.00 31.84 -37.66
CA PRO A 190 0.83 31.79 -36.76
C PRO A 190 0.74 30.59 -35.82
N TRP A 191 1.54 29.54 -36.03
CA TRP A 191 1.47 28.32 -35.24
C TRP A 191 2.20 28.40 -33.89
N ILE A 192 3.14 29.34 -33.71
CA ILE A 192 3.82 29.58 -32.42
C ILE A 192 2.81 30.04 -31.35
N ILE A 193 1.80 30.80 -31.75
CA ILE A 193 0.74 31.32 -30.85
C ILE A 193 -0.20 30.17 -30.39
N LYS A 194 -0.41 29.17 -31.24
CA LYS A 194 -1.31 28.04 -30.94
C LYS A 194 -0.70 27.05 -29.95
N ALA A 195 0.63 26.85 -29.95
CA ALA A 195 1.31 25.96 -29.01
C ALA A 195 1.34 26.53 -27.58
N ILE A 196 1.41 27.86 -27.44
CA ILE A 196 1.39 28.54 -26.13
C ILE A 196 -0.02 28.52 -25.51
N MET A 197 -1.09 28.60 -26.32
CA MET A 197 -2.49 28.57 -25.82
C MET A 197 -2.97 27.17 -25.43
N MET A 198 -2.26 26.09 -25.75
CA MET A 198 -2.59 24.73 -25.30
C MET A 198 -1.88 24.35 -23.97
N LEU A 199 -1.06 25.24 -23.42
CA LEU A 199 -0.30 25.03 -22.19
C LEU A 199 -0.84 25.83 -20.98
N LEU A 200 -1.88 26.64 -21.19
CA LEU A 200 -2.68 27.33 -20.16
C LEU A 200 -4.05 26.66 -20.01
#